data_6821ffd5dceacbd6a27c0f64a55a091a
#
_entry.id   6821ffd5dceacbd6a27c0f64a55a091a
#
_cell.length_a   1.000
_cell.length_b   1.000
_cell.length_c   1.000
_cell.angle_alpha   90.00
_cell.angle_beta   90.00
_cell.angle_gamma   90.00
#
_symmetry.space_group_name_H-M   'P 1'
#
loop_
_entity.id
_entity.type
_entity.pdbx_description
1 polymer ?
#
loop_
_entity_poly.entity_id
_entity_poly.type
_entity_poly.pdbx_seq_one_letter_code
_entity_poly.pdbx_strand_id
1 'polypeptide(L)'
;MSMSSTTTDMKNVLFNNATNILNSMSFYSPIIISVSIIVFSMFIGVIDKALVFFVWIFIITFLRIIVFRGLQIGDRDIPQICLTGLTEIFIPKDITYSTYILSFTMMYFLMPMIMISKQKNINAINYGVLAFFIAYIVLDLFIKKSLLCIPSFVSSIVIGDVLFGLFLGALVSGIIMYGSAMKKYLYINEINGNNEVCSMPSKQQYKCRVFKDGELVGNL
;
A
#
# COMPACT_ATOMS: atom_id res chain seq x y z
N MET A 1 18.36 45.98 -17.02
CA MET A 1 18.13 45.67 -15.59
C MET A 1 16.78 44.98 -15.36
N SER A 2 16.36 43.99 -16.17
CA SER A 2 15.03 43.34 -16.08
C SER A 2 15.05 41.82 -16.14
N MET A 3 16.23 41.20 -16.15
CA MET A 3 16.33 39.73 -16.27
C MET A 3 16.36 38.98 -14.94
N SER A 4 16.53 39.67 -13.83
CA SER A 4 16.60 39.05 -12.48
C SER A 4 15.23 38.80 -11.83
N SER A 5 14.20 39.59 -12.18
CA SER A 5 12.86 39.44 -11.60
C SER A 5 12.11 38.23 -12.14
N THR A 6 12.23 37.95 -13.43
CA THR A 6 11.50 36.83 -14.10
C THR A 6 11.94 35.45 -13.62
N THR A 7 13.24 35.28 -13.33
CA THR A 7 13.76 33.99 -12.80
C THR A 7 13.35 33.72 -11.37
N THR A 8 13.19 34.76 -10.56
CA THR A 8 12.74 34.63 -9.16
C THR A 8 11.25 34.31 -9.12
N ASP A 9 10.44 34.94 -9.95
CA ASP A 9 9.00 34.65 -10.05
C ASP A 9 8.73 33.25 -10.58
N MET A 10 9.47 32.77 -11.57
CA MET A 10 9.36 31.44 -12.11
C MET A 10 9.71 30.36 -11.06
N LYS A 11 10.75 30.57 -10.25
CA LYS A 11 11.14 29.69 -9.16
C LYS A 11 10.05 29.64 -8.07
N ASN A 12 9.48 30.79 -7.71
CA ASN A 12 8.41 30.87 -6.71
C ASN A 12 7.14 30.14 -7.19
N VAL A 13 6.75 30.31 -8.45
CA VAL A 13 5.60 29.63 -9.06
C VAL A 13 5.83 28.10 -9.09
N LEU A 14 7.04 27.67 -9.49
CA LEU A 14 7.39 26.26 -9.53
C LEU A 14 7.38 25.64 -8.13
N PHE A 15 7.94 26.34 -7.14
CA PHE A 15 7.97 25.89 -5.76
C PHE A 15 6.55 25.79 -5.16
N ASN A 16 5.69 26.76 -5.38
CA ASN A 16 4.32 26.74 -4.94
C ASN A 16 3.52 25.60 -5.58
N ASN A 17 3.72 25.33 -6.87
CA ASN A 17 3.08 24.21 -7.56
C ASN A 17 3.56 22.86 -7.01
N ALA A 18 4.86 22.69 -6.77
CA ALA A 18 5.42 21.47 -6.19
C ALA A 18 4.86 21.22 -4.78
N THR A 19 4.78 22.27 -3.95
CA THR A 19 4.21 22.18 -2.60
C THR A 19 2.73 21.79 -2.64
N ASN A 20 1.95 22.36 -3.55
CA ASN A 20 0.54 22.01 -3.72
C ASN A 20 0.35 20.56 -4.16
N ILE A 21 1.20 20.04 -5.04
CA ILE A 21 1.17 18.63 -5.46
C ILE A 21 1.50 17.73 -4.27
N LEU A 22 2.53 18.02 -3.51
CA LEU A 22 2.91 17.24 -2.32
C LEU A 22 1.79 17.22 -1.27
N ASN A 23 1.17 18.37 -1.01
CA ASN A 23 0.03 18.46 -0.10
C ASN A 23 -1.13 17.58 -0.59
N SER A 24 -1.45 17.64 -1.89
CA SER A 24 -2.48 16.80 -2.48
C SER A 24 -2.13 15.32 -2.36
N MET A 25 -0.89 14.93 -2.59
CA MET A 25 -0.43 13.55 -2.41
C MET A 25 -0.61 13.03 -0.99
N SER A 26 -0.42 13.87 0.03
CA SER A 26 -0.64 13.51 1.42
C SER A 26 -2.14 13.31 1.72
N PHE A 27 -2.96 14.32 1.47
CA PHE A 27 -4.39 14.29 1.83
C PHE A 27 -5.22 13.32 0.99
N TYR A 28 -4.86 13.11 -0.27
CA TYR A 28 -5.55 12.18 -1.17
C TYR A 28 -4.87 10.80 -1.26
N SER A 29 -3.91 10.51 -0.40
CA SER A 29 -3.17 9.23 -0.43
C SER A 29 -4.06 8.00 -0.38
N PRO A 30 -5.20 7.95 0.35
CA PRO A 30 -6.09 6.80 0.31
C PRO A 30 -6.70 6.55 -1.09
N ILE A 31 -7.07 7.62 -1.80
CA ILE A 31 -7.56 7.50 -3.18
C ILE A 31 -6.43 7.11 -4.12
N ILE A 32 -5.27 7.78 -4.01
CA ILE A 32 -4.12 7.53 -4.89
C ILE A 32 -3.71 6.06 -4.82
N ILE A 33 -3.58 5.51 -3.61
CA ILE A 33 -3.24 4.09 -3.42
C ILE A 33 -4.34 3.20 -3.98
N SER A 34 -5.59 3.51 -3.70
CA SER A 34 -6.72 2.73 -4.17
C SER A 34 -6.75 2.66 -5.71
N VAL A 35 -6.64 3.81 -6.37
CA VAL A 35 -6.59 3.89 -7.83
C VAL A 35 -5.36 3.16 -8.37
N SER A 36 -4.19 3.33 -7.75
CA SER A 36 -2.96 2.65 -8.15
C SER A 36 -3.09 1.13 -8.10
N ILE A 37 -3.74 0.58 -7.06
CA ILE A 37 -3.99 -0.86 -6.92
C ILE A 37 -4.97 -1.36 -7.99
N ILE A 38 -6.02 -0.59 -8.31
CA ILE A 38 -6.95 -0.95 -9.42
C ILE A 38 -6.18 -1.01 -10.72
N VAL A 39 -5.47 0.07 -11.07
CA VAL A 39 -4.73 0.18 -12.32
C VAL A 39 -3.71 -0.96 -12.42
N PHE A 40 -2.93 -1.20 -11.37
CA PHE A 40 -1.99 -2.31 -11.31
C PHE A 40 -2.68 -3.67 -11.53
N SER A 41 -3.82 -3.90 -10.87
CA SER A 41 -4.58 -5.15 -10.98
C SER A 41 -5.19 -5.35 -12.37
N MET A 42 -5.59 -4.25 -13.03
CA MET A 42 -6.07 -4.29 -14.42
C MET A 42 -4.95 -4.69 -15.38
N PHE A 43 -3.75 -4.12 -15.21
CA PHE A 43 -2.60 -4.45 -16.08
C PHE A 43 -2.16 -5.91 -15.95
N ILE A 44 -2.25 -6.48 -14.75
CA ILE A 44 -1.84 -7.88 -14.49
C ILE A 44 -2.99 -8.87 -14.70
N GLY A 45 -4.24 -8.38 -14.84
CA GLY A 45 -5.41 -9.24 -15.03
C GLY A 45 -5.90 -9.91 -13.73
N VAL A 46 -5.66 -9.30 -12.55
CA VAL A 46 -6.01 -9.83 -11.22
C VAL A 46 -6.99 -8.95 -10.48
N ILE A 47 -8.03 -8.49 -11.15
CA ILE A 47 -9.04 -7.55 -10.61
C ILE A 47 -9.71 -8.08 -9.34
N ASP A 48 -9.90 -9.40 -9.22
CA ASP A 48 -10.49 -10.03 -8.04
C ASP A 48 -9.75 -9.67 -6.75
N LYS A 49 -8.42 -9.54 -6.82
CA LYS A 49 -7.59 -9.16 -5.66
C LYS A 49 -7.84 -7.71 -5.25
N ALA A 50 -7.98 -6.82 -6.23
CA ALA A 50 -8.34 -5.43 -5.97
C ALA A 50 -9.72 -5.32 -5.31
N LEU A 51 -10.71 -6.06 -5.78
CA LEU A 51 -12.05 -6.05 -5.20
C LEU A 51 -12.02 -6.48 -3.73
N VAL A 52 -11.31 -7.56 -3.41
CA VAL A 52 -11.15 -8.02 -2.01
C VAL A 52 -10.46 -6.97 -1.16
N PHE A 53 -9.39 -6.34 -1.67
CA PHE A 53 -8.72 -5.24 -0.99
C PHE A 53 -9.67 -4.08 -0.70
N PHE A 54 -10.51 -3.68 -1.69
CA PHE A 54 -11.49 -2.61 -1.51
C PHE A 54 -12.54 -2.92 -0.45
N VAL A 55 -13.07 -4.15 -0.46
CA VAL A 55 -14.02 -4.58 0.58
C VAL A 55 -13.40 -4.38 1.97
N TRP A 56 -12.13 -4.74 2.14
CA TRP A 56 -11.44 -4.53 3.40
C TRP A 56 -11.21 -3.05 3.72
N ILE A 57 -10.84 -2.23 2.74
CA ILE A 57 -10.74 -0.77 2.94
C ILE A 57 -12.07 -0.19 3.44
N PHE A 58 -13.20 -0.60 2.88
CA PHE A 58 -14.52 -0.17 3.37
C PHE A 58 -14.77 -0.61 4.82
N ILE A 59 -14.50 -1.86 5.14
CA ILE A 59 -14.71 -2.40 6.49
C ILE A 59 -13.85 -1.65 7.51
N ILE A 60 -12.56 -1.47 7.25
CA ILE A 60 -11.66 -0.78 8.18
C ILE A 60 -11.97 0.71 8.30
N THR A 61 -12.42 1.36 7.21
CA THR A 61 -12.87 2.75 7.25
C THR A 61 -14.11 2.88 8.12
N PHE A 62 -15.08 1.98 7.97
CA PHE A 62 -16.26 1.95 8.83
C PHE A 62 -15.91 1.73 10.30
N LEU A 63 -15.00 0.82 10.58
CA LEU A 63 -14.48 0.55 11.91
C LEU A 63 -13.78 1.79 12.49
N ARG A 64 -13.00 2.50 11.67
CA ARG A 64 -12.35 3.77 12.02
C ARG A 64 -13.38 4.83 12.39
N ILE A 65 -14.48 4.98 11.64
CA ILE A 65 -15.55 5.94 11.94
C ILE A 65 -16.14 5.68 13.33
N ILE A 66 -16.40 4.42 13.67
CA ILE A 66 -16.94 4.03 14.98
C ILE A 66 -15.96 4.41 16.09
N VAL A 67 -14.68 4.02 15.94
CA VAL A 67 -13.64 4.32 16.93
C VAL A 67 -13.44 5.83 17.09
N PHE A 68 -13.36 6.55 15.98
CA PHE A 68 -13.13 8.00 15.98
C PHE A 68 -14.26 8.76 16.66
N ARG A 69 -15.52 8.40 16.38
CA ARG A 69 -16.69 8.99 17.03
C ARG A 69 -16.79 8.58 18.50
N GLY A 70 -16.51 7.32 18.82
CA GLY A 70 -16.57 6.81 20.19
C GLY A 70 -15.56 7.45 21.13
N LEU A 71 -14.39 7.82 20.62
CA LEU A 71 -13.33 8.46 21.39
C LEU A 71 -13.39 10.00 21.36
N GLN A 72 -14.37 10.59 20.68
CA GLN A 72 -14.55 12.06 20.55
C GLN A 72 -13.27 12.80 20.09
N ILE A 73 -12.47 12.16 19.23
CA ILE A 73 -11.16 12.68 18.80
C ILE A 73 -11.31 13.94 17.93
N GLY A 74 -12.50 14.16 17.35
CA GLY A 74 -12.81 15.26 16.41
C GLY A 74 -13.01 16.65 17.00
N ASP A 75 -13.00 16.82 18.34
CA ASP A 75 -13.28 18.11 18.99
C ASP A 75 -12.05 19.04 19.10
N ARG A 76 -11.20 19.05 18.09
CA ARG A 76 -10.02 19.92 18.06
C ARG A 76 -10.19 21.06 17.08
N ASP A 77 -9.63 22.22 17.46
CA ASP A 77 -9.45 23.33 16.52
C ASP A 77 -8.36 22.97 15.50
N ILE A 78 -8.80 22.63 14.30
CA ILE A 78 -7.94 22.20 13.21
C ILE A 78 -7.87 23.33 12.17
N PRO A 79 -6.69 23.72 11.69
CA PRO A 79 -6.56 24.68 10.60
C PRO A 79 -7.38 24.25 9.37
N GLN A 80 -8.08 25.18 8.74
CA GLN A 80 -8.92 24.87 7.56
C GLN A 80 -8.15 24.20 6.42
N ILE A 81 -6.86 24.51 6.26
CA ILE A 81 -6.01 23.90 5.26
C ILE A 81 -5.85 22.37 5.46
N CYS A 82 -6.06 21.89 6.68
CA CYS A 82 -5.97 20.46 7.02
C CYS A 82 -7.29 19.71 6.82
N LEU A 83 -8.37 20.41 6.55
CA LEU A 83 -9.71 19.85 6.35
C LEU A 83 -10.01 19.58 4.86
N THR A 84 -8.99 19.59 4.01
CA THR A 84 -9.13 19.35 2.57
C THR A 84 -9.20 17.86 2.25
N GLY A 85 -10.02 17.52 1.27
CA GLY A 85 -10.07 16.17 0.67
C GLY A 85 -11.17 15.27 1.25
N LEU A 86 -10.89 13.98 1.29
CA LEU A 86 -11.84 12.92 1.72
C LEU A 86 -12.29 13.04 3.17
N THR A 87 -11.50 13.73 4.01
CA THR A 87 -11.82 13.90 5.43
C THR A 87 -13.11 14.68 5.67
N GLU A 88 -13.50 15.57 4.75
CA GLU A 88 -14.78 16.28 4.87
C GLU A 88 -15.98 15.39 4.55
N ILE A 89 -15.83 14.45 3.64
CA ILE A 89 -16.94 13.64 3.11
C ILE A 89 -17.20 12.42 4.00
N PHE A 90 -16.15 11.68 4.38
CA PHE A 90 -16.29 10.40 5.06
C PHE A 90 -16.09 10.47 6.56
N ILE A 91 -15.06 11.17 7.02
CA ILE A 91 -14.71 11.28 8.43
C ILE A 91 -14.29 12.72 8.73
N PRO A 92 -15.26 13.60 9.05
CA PRO A 92 -14.96 14.99 9.33
C PRO A 92 -13.88 15.14 10.41
N LYS A 93 -12.87 15.98 10.13
CA LYS A 93 -11.76 16.30 11.04
C LYS A 93 -10.77 15.17 11.35
N ASP A 94 -10.81 14.03 10.66
CA ASP A 94 -9.80 12.96 10.83
C ASP A 94 -8.57 13.20 9.94
N ILE A 95 -7.62 13.98 10.44
CA ILE A 95 -6.40 14.34 9.69
C ILE A 95 -5.48 13.14 9.50
N THR A 96 -5.50 12.19 10.41
CA THR A 96 -4.59 11.04 10.42
C THR A 96 -5.13 9.85 9.63
N TYR A 97 -6.30 9.99 9.01
CA TYR A 97 -6.93 8.94 8.20
C TYR A 97 -6.03 8.42 7.07
N SER A 98 -5.31 9.31 6.37
CA SER A 98 -4.38 8.90 5.31
C SER A 98 -3.23 8.05 5.86
N THR A 99 -2.64 8.46 6.99
CA THR A 99 -1.57 7.72 7.68
C THR A 99 -2.04 6.33 8.12
N TYR A 100 -3.29 6.23 8.62
CA TYR A 100 -3.92 4.98 9.01
C TYR A 100 -4.08 4.03 7.82
N ILE A 101 -4.62 4.51 6.68
CA ILE A 101 -4.79 3.70 5.46
C ILE A 101 -3.45 3.28 4.86
N LEU A 102 -2.45 4.16 4.86
CA LEU A 102 -1.09 3.84 4.41
C LEU A 102 -0.48 2.71 5.24
N SER A 103 -0.60 2.80 6.57
CA SER A 103 -0.09 1.80 7.51
C SER A 103 -0.81 0.45 7.35
N PHE A 104 -2.14 0.47 7.20
CA PHE A 104 -2.94 -0.71 6.90
C PHE A 104 -2.47 -1.37 5.61
N THR A 105 -2.37 -0.61 4.52
CA THR A 105 -2.00 -1.11 3.20
C THR A 105 -0.59 -1.70 3.21
N MET A 106 0.35 -1.03 3.87
CA MET A 106 1.71 -1.53 4.04
C MET A 106 1.70 -2.94 4.66
N MET A 107 0.99 -3.10 5.77
CA MET A 107 1.00 -4.37 6.48
C MET A 107 0.16 -5.45 5.77
N TYR A 108 -0.91 -5.04 5.08
CA TYR A 108 -1.71 -5.94 4.23
C TYR A 108 -0.87 -6.62 3.14
N PHE A 109 0.09 -5.90 2.54
CA PHE A 109 1.01 -6.48 1.57
C PHE A 109 2.19 -7.20 2.21
N LEU A 110 2.72 -6.68 3.32
CA LEU A 110 3.95 -7.20 3.92
C LEU A 110 3.73 -8.50 4.69
N MET A 111 2.60 -8.63 5.41
CA MET A 111 2.34 -9.80 6.25
C MET A 111 2.33 -11.13 5.49
N PRO A 112 1.71 -11.24 4.29
CA PRO A 112 1.78 -12.45 3.48
C PRO A 112 3.21 -12.82 3.10
N MET A 113 4.05 -11.84 2.75
CA MET A 113 5.45 -12.06 2.40
C MET A 113 6.25 -12.60 3.60
N ILE A 114 6.03 -12.02 4.80
CA ILE A 114 6.66 -12.48 6.04
C ILE A 114 6.24 -13.92 6.35
N MET A 115 4.96 -14.24 6.23
CA MET A 115 4.47 -15.59 6.50
C MET A 115 5.05 -16.62 5.54
N ILE A 116 5.13 -16.30 4.24
CA ILE A 116 5.73 -17.17 3.24
C ILE A 116 7.23 -17.33 3.47
N SER A 117 7.91 -16.23 3.78
CA SER A 117 9.34 -16.24 4.11
C SER A 117 9.63 -17.22 5.26
N LYS A 118 8.82 -17.19 6.31
CA LYS A 118 8.94 -18.11 7.44
C LYS A 118 8.59 -19.55 7.08
N GLN A 119 7.51 -19.76 6.32
CA GLN A 119 7.07 -21.12 5.96
C GLN A 119 8.03 -21.87 5.03
N LYS A 120 8.58 -21.14 4.05
CA LYS A 120 9.47 -21.72 3.04
C LYS A 120 10.96 -21.56 3.35
N ASN A 121 11.30 -20.88 4.45
CA ASN A 121 12.67 -20.53 4.82
C ASN A 121 13.45 -19.83 3.70
N ILE A 122 12.78 -18.95 2.96
CA ILE A 122 13.33 -18.15 1.86
C ILE A 122 13.10 -16.66 2.14
N ASN A 123 13.94 -15.81 1.58
CA ASN A 123 13.70 -14.37 1.67
C ASN A 123 12.67 -13.96 0.60
N ALA A 124 11.39 -13.92 0.99
CA ALA A 124 10.28 -13.53 0.13
C ALA A 124 9.88 -12.06 0.30
N ILE A 125 10.56 -11.30 1.14
CA ILE A 125 10.22 -9.92 1.45
C ILE A 125 10.68 -8.99 0.33
N ASN A 126 9.76 -8.22 -0.21
CA ASN A 126 10.08 -7.15 -1.16
C ASN A 126 10.43 -5.87 -0.40
N TYR A 127 11.73 -5.63 -0.22
CA TYR A 127 12.23 -4.44 0.47
C TYR A 127 11.91 -3.14 -0.26
N GLY A 128 11.70 -3.18 -1.60
CA GLY A 128 11.28 -2.02 -2.37
C GLY A 128 9.89 -1.55 -1.99
N VAL A 129 8.95 -2.49 -1.86
CA VAL A 129 7.58 -2.20 -1.39
C VAL A 129 7.60 -1.66 0.04
N LEU A 130 8.39 -2.28 0.92
CA LEU A 130 8.54 -1.82 2.30
C LEU A 130 9.09 -0.39 2.36
N ALA A 131 10.18 -0.12 1.64
CA ALA A 131 10.81 1.21 1.60
C ALA A 131 9.86 2.27 1.04
N PHE A 132 9.09 1.93 -0.02
CA PHE A 132 8.10 2.82 -0.61
C PHE A 132 7.04 3.26 0.42
N PHE A 133 6.43 2.31 1.14
CA PHE A 133 5.41 2.64 2.13
C PHE A 133 5.96 3.42 3.32
N ILE A 134 7.16 3.05 3.82
CA ILE A 134 7.81 3.79 4.90
C ILE A 134 8.08 5.23 4.46
N ALA A 135 8.66 5.43 3.28
CA ALA A 135 8.93 6.75 2.74
C ALA A 135 7.63 7.56 2.57
N TYR A 136 6.56 6.93 2.11
CA TYR A 136 5.28 7.61 1.92
C TYR A 136 4.63 8.01 3.27
N ILE A 137 4.66 7.14 4.28
CA ILE A 137 4.16 7.46 5.62
C ILE A 137 4.97 8.62 6.24
N VAL A 138 6.30 8.59 6.11
CA VAL A 138 7.16 9.68 6.60
C VAL A 138 6.85 10.99 5.89
N LEU A 139 6.69 10.96 4.57
CA LEU A 139 6.32 12.13 3.76
C LEU A 139 4.96 12.69 4.17
N ASP A 140 3.94 11.83 4.35
CA ASP A 140 2.60 12.22 4.78
C ASP A 140 2.64 12.92 6.15
N LEU A 141 3.35 12.34 7.11
CA LEU A 141 3.52 12.93 8.44
C LEU A 141 4.32 14.24 8.40
N PHE A 142 5.36 14.32 7.57
CA PHE A 142 6.18 15.53 7.42
C PHE A 142 5.34 16.68 6.86
N ILE A 143 4.53 16.45 5.83
CA ILE A 143 3.65 17.46 5.25
C ILE A 143 2.63 17.94 6.28
N LYS A 144 1.96 17.03 6.99
CA LYS A 144 0.99 17.38 8.03
C LYS A 144 1.60 18.17 9.19
N LYS A 145 2.86 17.85 9.54
CA LYS A 145 3.60 18.61 10.54
C LYS A 145 3.96 20.00 10.05
N SER A 146 4.40 20.13 8.79
CA SER A 146 4.76 21.42 8.17
C SER A 146 3.55 22.35 8.06
N LEU A 147 2.36 21.79 7.84
CA LEU A 147 1.10 22.54 7.79
C LEU A 147 0.46 22.76 9.16
N LEU A 148 1.12 22.38 10.25
CA LEU A 148 0.63 22.44 11.62
C LEU A 148 -0.68 21.65 11.86
N CYS A 149 -0.97 20.68 11.01
CA CYS A 149 -2.14 19.80 11.14
C CYS A 149 -1.98 18.84 12.33
N ILE A 150 -0.75 18.40 12.61
CA ILE A 150 -0.43 17.57 13.77
C ILE A 150 0.54 18.29 14.70
N PRO A 151 0.35 18.17 16.03
CA PRO A 151 1.20 18.87 16.99
C PRO A 151 2.62 18.30 17.03
N SER A 152 2.76 16.99 16.88
CA SER A 152 4.03 16.28 16.94
C SER A 152 3.95 14.94 16.19
N PHE A 153 5.07 14.48 15.63
CA PHE A 153 5.21 13.14 15.07
C PHE A 153 4.98 12.03 16.13
N VAL A 154 5.30 12.34 17.38
CA VAL A 154 5.22 11.42 18.53
C VAL A 154 3.91 11.62 19.30
N SER A 155 2.91 12.30 18.72
CA SER A 155 1.61 12.42 19.40
C SER A 155 0.97 11.03 19.51
N SER A 156 0.32 10.76 20.65
CA SER A 156 -0.33 9.47 20.92
C SER A 156 -1.35 9.09 19.84
N ILE A 157 -1.95 10.08 19.17
CA ILE A 157 -2.91 9.87 18.09
C ILE A 157 -2.19 9.34 16.83
N VAL A 158 -1.10 10.01 16.42
CA VAL A 158 -0.34 9.58 15.22
C VAL A 158 0.21 8.17 15.43
N ILE A 159 0.84 7.91 16.59
CA ILE A 159 1.36 6.58 16.91
C ILE A 159 0.22 5.57 16.98
N GLY A 160 -0.89 5.91 17.64
CA GLY A 160 -2.06 5.05 17.74
C GLY A 160 -2.61 4.67 16.38
N ASP A 161 -2.70 5.60 15.44
CA ASP A 161 -3.21 5.36 14.11
C ASP A 161 -2.28 4.52 13.24
N VAL A 162 -0.97 4.77 13.34
CA VAL A 162 0.02 3.92 12.68
C VAL A 162 -0.07 2.49 13.21
N LEU A 163 -0.03 2.31 14.54
CA LEU A 163 -0.08 0.98 15.15
C LEU A 163 -1.40 0.26 14.87
N PHE A 164 -2.52 0.97 14.93
CA PHE A 164 -3.83 0.40 14.66
C PHE A 164 -3.98 -0.01 13.19
N GLY A 165 -3.49 0.81 12.26
CA GLY A 165 -3.43 0.46 10.83
C GLY A 165 -2.58 -0.78 10.58
N LEU A 166 -1.36 -0.82 11.14
CA LEU A 166 -0.47 -1.98 11.04
C LEU A 166 -1.12 -3.25 11.61
N PHE A 167 -1.73 -3.15 12.78
CA PHE A 167 -2.40 -4.27 13.43
C PHE A 167 -3.53 -4.83 12.58
N LEU A 168 -4.43 -3.96 12.09
CA LEU A 168 -5.54 -4.39 11.24
C LEU A 168 -5.06 -4.97 9.91
N GLY A 169 -4.03 -4.38 9.29
CA GLY A 169 -3.45 -4.92 8.07
C GLY A 169 -2.87 -6.32 8.26
N ALA A 170 -2.16 -6.54 9.36
CA ALA A 170 -1.63 -7.85 9.72
C ALA A 170 -2.74 -8.86 10.03
N LEU A 171 -3.77 -8.45 10.76
CA LEU A 171 -4.89 -9.29 11.13
C LEU A 171 -5.68 -9.74 9.90
N VAL A 172 -6.08 -8.79 9.04
CA VAL A 172 -6.85 -9.08 7.83
C VAL A 172 -6.08 -10.00 6.88
N SER A 173 -4.84 -9.66 6.56
CA SER A 173 -4.02 -10.49 5.67
C SER A 173 -3.68 -11.84 6.29
N GLY A 174 -3.49 -11.90 7.60
CA GLY A 174 -3.29 -13.15 8.33
C GLY A 174 -4.51 -14.07 8.25
N ILE A 175 -5.73 -13.55 8.46
CA ILE A 175 -6.98 -14.30 8.32
C ILE A 175 -7.13 -14.85 6.89
N ILE A 176 -6.87 -14.01 5.87
CA ILE A 176 -6.95 -14.44 4.47
C ILE A 176 -5.91 -15.54 4.18
N MET A 177 -4.70 -15.41 4.73
CA MET A 177 -3.64 -16.43 4.58
C MET A 177 -3.99 -17.77 5.23
N TYR A 178 -4.70 -17.77 6.35
CA TYR A 178 -5.15 -18.99 7.02
C TYR A 178 -6.22 -19.73 6.22
N GLY A 179 -7.09 -19.01 5.52
CA GLY A 179 -8.10 -19.58 4.63
C GLY A 179 -7.48 -20.09 3.34
N SER A 180 -7.31 -21.42 3.19
CA SER A 180 -6.66 -22.02 2.02
C SER A 180 -7.28 -21.59 0.68
N ALA A 181 -8.60 -21.41 0.62
CA ALA A 181 -9.31 -20.93 -0.56
C ALA A 181 -9.14 -19.44 -0.81
N MET A 182 -8.81 -18.64 0.20
CA MET A 182 -8.73 -17.18 0.11
C MET A 182 -7.33 -16.67 -0.21
N LYS A 183 -6.29 -17.48 -0.06
CA LYS A 183 -4.88 -17.11 -0.36
C LYS A 183 -4.70 -16.55 -1.78
N LYS A 184 -5.47 -17.03 -2.74
CA LYS A 184 -5.43 -16.57 -4.13
C LYS A 184 -5.77 -15.09 -4.32
N TYR A 185 -6.47 -14.47 -3.34
CA TYR A 185 -6.86 -13.07 -3.39
C TYR A 185 -5.82 -12.10 -2.81
N LEU A 186 -4.70 -12.62 -2.28
CA LEU A 186 -3.57 -11.79 -1.86
C LEU A 186 -2.57 -11.59 -3.03
N TYR A 187 -1.89 -10.45 -3.02
CA TYR A 187 -0.86 -10.10 -4.02
C TYR A 187 0.50 -10.77 -3.73
N ILE A 188 0.49 -12.09 -3.52
CA ILE A 188 1.68 -12.82 -3.09
C ILE A 188 2.68 -12.96 -4.23
N ASN A 189 2.20 -13.42 -5.39
CA ASN A 189 3.05 -13.73 -6.53
C ASN A 189 3.49 -12.46 -7.28
N GLU A 190 2.65 -11.42 -7.24
CA GLU A 190 2.86 -10.17 -7.98
C GLU A 190 3.84 -9.23 -7.27
N ILE A 191 3.93 -9.33 -5.93
CA ILE A 191 4.73 -8.40 -5.13
C ILE A 191 5.92 -9.10 -4.47
N ASN A 192 6.02 -10.41 -4.59
CA ASN A 192 7.12 -11.16 -3.98
C ASN A 192 8.48 -10.70 -4.53
N GLY A 193 9.44 -10.44 -3.62
CA GLY A 193 10.78 -10.00 -3.98
C GLY A 193 11.63 -11.10 -4.66
N ASN A 194 11.27 -12.35 -4.48
CA ASN A 194 11.82 -13.43 -5.29
C ASN A 194 11.04 -13.47 -6.60
N ASN A 195 11.58 -12.82 -7.62
CA ASN A 195 11.30 -13.23 -8.97
C ASN A 195 11.75 -14.70 -9.05
N GLU A 196 10.83 -15.64 -8.87
CA GLU A 196 10.96 -16.89 -9.54
C GLU A 196 10.92 -16.51 -11.03
N VAL A 197 12.07 -16.11 -11.56
CA VAL A 197 12.37 -16.28 -12.97
C VAL A 197 11.89 -17.69 -13.20
N CYS A 198 10.91 -17.87 -14.10
CA CYS A 198 10.48 -19.19 -14.52
C CYS A 198 11.76 -20.00 -14.68
N SER A 199 12.13 -20.73 -13.64
CA SER A 199 13.22 -21.68 -13.77
C SER A 199 12.68 -22.60 -14.83
N MET A 200 13.23 -22.52 -16.02
CA MET A 200 13.04 -23.58 -17.03
C MET A 200 13.06 -24.86 -16.21
N PRO A 201 12.03 -25.72 -16.32
CA PRO A 201 12.04 -26.96 -15.59
C PRO A 201 13.41 -27.58 -15.80
N SER A 202 14.18 -27.70 -14.74
CA SER A 202 15.58 -28.10 -14.76
C SER A 202 15.77 -29.53 -15.27
N LYS A 203 14.67 -30.14 -15.66
CA LYS A 203 14.56 -31.39 -16.43
C LYS A 203 13.32 -31.27 -17.31
N GLN A 204 13.48 -30.77 -18.54
CA GLN A 204 12.70 -31.33 -19.61
C GLN A 204 13.08 -32.82 -19.64
N GLN A 205 12.28 -33.67 -19.02
CA GLN A 205 12.34 -35.10 -19.26
C GLN A 205 11.82 -35.29 -20.69
N TYR A 206 12.72 -35.16 -21.65
CA TYR A 206 12.49 -35.68 -22.98
C TYR A 206 12.40 -37.20 -22.81
N LYS A 207 11.19 -37.74 -22.84
CA LYS A 207 11.00 -39.18 -23.03
C LYS A 207 11.37 -39.45 -24.50
N CYS A 208 12.62 -39.75 -24.73
CA CYS A 208 13.07 -40.24 -26.04
C CYS A 208 12.48 -41.62 -26.23
N ARG A 209 11.51 -41.75 -27.12
CA ARG A 209 11.04 -43.05 -27.61
C ARG A 209 11.94 -43.48 -28.73
N VAL A 210 12.64 -44.57 -28.55
CA VAL A 210 13.52 -45.14 -29.58
C VAL A 210 12.69 -46.12 -30.41
N PHE A 211 12.50 -45.80 -31.67
CA PHE A 211 11.85 -46.68 -32.65
C PHE A 211 12.93 -47.32 -33.52
N LYS A 212 12.90 -48.61 -33.70
CA LYS A 212 13.68 -49.33 -34.66
C LYS A 212 12.72 -50.14 -35.55
N ASP A 213 12.81 -49.95 -36.87
CA ASP A 213 11.95 -50.58 -37.88
C ASP A 213 10.43 -50.41 -37.65
N GLY A 214 10.03 -49.28 -37.01
CA GLY A 214 8.62 -48.96 -36.70
C GLY A 214 8.12 -49.53 -35.39
N GLU A 215 8.90 -50.31 -34.66
CA GLU A 215 8.54 -50.84 -33.33
C GLU A 215 9.24 -50.07 -32.20
N LEU A 216 8.52 -49.87 -31.11
CA LEU A 216 9.01 -49.15 -29.93
C LEU A 216 9.95 -50.06 -29.13
N VAL A 217 11.27 -49.80 -29.18
CA VAL A 217 12.30 -50.67 -28.59
C VAL A 217 12.61 -50.26 -27.13
N GLY A 218 12.28 -49.04 -26.70
CA GLY A 218 12.51 -48.62 -25.30
C GLY A 218 12.17 -47.17 -25.04
N ASN A 219 11.98 -46.85 -23.77
CA ASN A 219 11.90 -45.47 -23.22
C ASN A 219 13.21 -45.22 -22.48
N LEU A 220 13.94 -44.22 -22.87
CA LEU A 220 15.09 -43.67 -22.15
C LEU A 220 14.67 -42.54 -21.23
#